data_b202d963933a45785a0c91e8b1deca8a
#
_entry.id   b202d963933a45785a0c91e8b1deca8a
#
_cell.length_a   1.000
_cell.length_b   1.000
_cell.length_c   1.000
_cell.angle_alpha   90.00
_cell.angle_beta   90.00
_cell.angle_gamma   90.00
#
_symmetry.space_group_name_H-M   'P 1'
#
loop_
_entity.id
_entity.type
_entity.pdbx_description
1 polymer ?
#
loop_
_entity_poly.entity_id
_entity_poly.type
_entity_poly.pdbx_seq_one_letter_code
_entity_poly.pdbx_strand_id
1 'polypeptide(L)'
;MTVIKIKKINDFKYNKLKFKKVYFLKTELASILNIYSRNVSRGIWKDYSLDCNHNSAIFSIYKSSFERAVLEIHKKKVSNGFEFLIIKNKKIIYTSKDLSKVLLQTEKIPKIIN
;
A
#
# COMPACT_ATOMS: atom_id res chain seq x y z
N MET A 1 20.74 8.13 25.09
CA MET A 1 20.78 7.89 24.12
C MET A 1 20.41 7.74 23.91
N THR A 2 20.84 7.84 24.30
CA THR A 2 20.78 7.62 23.45
C THR A 2 20.72 7.43 23.39
N VAL A 3 21.37 7.54 23.97
CA VAL A 3 21.56 7.22 23.16
C VAL A 3 21.45 6.90 23.28
N ILE A 4 21.65 7.06 23.93
CA ILE A 4 21.65 6.68 23.37
C ILE A 4 21.81 6.76 23.37
N LYS A 5 22.34 6.99 23.58
CA LYS A 5 22.54 7.00 22.94
C LYS A 5 22.91 6.90 22.43
N ILE A 6 23.42 7.11 22.35
CA ILE A 6 23.62 6.99 21.45
C ILE A 6 24.39 6.55 21.19
N LYS A 7 25.38 6.54 21.23
CA LYS A 7 25.76 5.93 20.70
C LYS A 7 25.42 5.17 20.47
N LYS A 8 25.52 4.98 20.81
CA LYS A 8 24.53 4.24 20.49
C LYS A 8 23.55 4.73 19.55
N ILE A 9 23.42 5.86 19.36
CA ILE A 9 22.60 6.45 18.34
C ILE A 9 23.05 5.99 16.97
N ASN A 10 24.32 5.89 16.78
CA ASN A 10 24.84 5.38 15.51
C ASN A 10 24.44 3.94 15.28
N ASP A 11 24.49 3.14 16.31
CA ASP A 11 24.05 1.76 16.19
C ASP A 11 22.57 1.69 15.88
N PHE A 12 21.81 2.56 16.50
CA PHE A 12 20.39 2.61 16.29
C PHE A 12 20.05 2.97 14.82
N LYS A 13 20.75 3.97 14.28
CA LYS A 13 20.54 4.37 12.90
C LYS A 13 20.92 3.28 11.93
N TYR A 14 22.00 2.60 12.21
CA TYR A 14 22.44 1.50 11.37
C TYR A 14 21.38 0.40 11.32
N ASN A 15 20.88 0.02 12.48
CA ASN A 15 19.87 -1.02 12.54
C ASN A 15 18.58 -0.60 11.86
N LYS A 16 18.23 0.67 11.97
CA LYS A 16 17.04 1.20 11.30
C LYS A 16 17.16 1.08 9.79
N LEU A 17 18.32 1.44 9.25
CA LEU A 17 18.54 1.35 7.83
C LEU A 17 18.49 -0.09 7.35
N LYS A 18 19.05 -0.98 8.14
CA LYS A 18 19.11 -2.39 7.81
C LYS A 18 17.72 -3.02 7.74
N PHE A 19 16.83 -2.60 8.62
CA PHE A 19 15.49 -3.18 8.72
C PHE A 19 14.41 -2.24 8.26
N LYS A 20 14.79 -1.24 7.49
CA LYS A 20 13.83 -0.26 7.00
C LYS A 20 12.78 -0.89 6.14
N LYS A 21 11.53 -0.55 6.42
CA LYS A 21 10.39 -1.02 5.64
C LYS A 21 9.92 0.07 4.70
N VAL A 22 9.17 -0.33 3.70
CA VAL A 22 8.50 0.60 2.80
C VAL A 22 7.15 0.94 3.41
N TYR A 23 6.81 2.23 3.43
CA TYR A 23 5.52 2.72 3.96
C TYR A 23 4.87 3.63 2.94
N PHE A 24 3.55 3.65 2.95
CA PHE A 24 2.86 4.72 2.23
C PHE A 24 3.11 6.03 2.96
N LEU A 25 3.34 7.09 2.21
CA LEU A 25 3.37 8.42 2.78
C LEU A 25 1.98 8.77 3.30
N LYS A 26 1.92 9.69 4.22
CA LYS A 26 0.64 10.11 4.79
C LYS A 26 -0.34 10.58 3.71
N THR A 27 0.16 11.34 2.76
CA THR A 27 -0.66 11.83 1.65
C THR A 27 -1.10 10.70 0.73
N GLU A 28 -0.23 9.73 0.51
CA GLU A 28 -0.56 8.57 -0.31
C GLU A 28 -1.67 7.75 0.33
N LEU A 29 -1.50 7.46 1.60
CA LEU A 29 -2.50 6.68 2.32
C LEU A 29 -3.83 7.40 2.40
N ALA A 30 -3.80 8.73 2.60
CA ALA A 30 -5.02 9.51 2.63
C ALA A 30 -5.78 9.41 1.31
N SER A 31 -5.05 9.46 0.19
CA SER A 31 -5.68 9.33 -1.13
C SER A 31 -6.30 7.96 -1.33
N ILE A 32 -5.60 6.92 -0.90
CA ILE A 32 -6.12 5.56 -1.00
C ILE A 32 -7.37 5.40 -0.14
N LEU A 33 -7.32 5.88 1.10
CA LEU A 33 -8.44 5.76 2.02
C LEU A 33 -9.66 6.54 1.55
N ASN A 34 -9.44 7.65 0.86
CA ASN A 34 -10.54 8.42 0.31
C ASN A 34 -11.35 7.60 -0.70
N ILE A 35 -10.66 6.91 -1.60
CA ILE A 35 -11.33 6.05 -2.57
C ILE A 35 -11.94 4.84 -1.89
N TYR A 36 -11.22 4.27 -0.94
CA TYR A 36 -11.71 3.13 -0.18
C TYR A 36 -13.05 3.49 0.50
N SER A 37 -13.09 4.62 1.17
CA SER A 37 -14.28 5.04 1.91
C SER A 37 -15.50 5.22 1.00
N ARG A 38 -15.29 5.79 -0.18
CA ARG A 38 -16.38 5.96 -1.12
C ARG A 38 -16.97 4.63 -1.55
N ASN A 39 -16.10 3.64 -1.76
CA ASN A 39 -16.57 2.33 -2.20
C ASN A 39 -17.20 1.54 -1.07
N VAL A 40 -16.77 1.77 0.16
CA VAL A 40 -17.44 1.18 1.32
C VAL A 40 -18.85 1.76 1.45
N SER A 41 -18.98 3.07 1.29
CA SER A 41 -20.28 3.73 1.35
C SER A 41 -21.25 3.18 0.31
N ARG A 42 -20.72 2.76 -0.84
CA ARG A 42 -21.53 2.21 -1.91
C ARG A 42 -21.77 0.71 -1.75
N GLY A 43 -21.25 0.11 -0.68
CA GLY A 43 -21.40 -1.31 -0.42
C GLY A 43 -20.56 -2.20 -1.32
N ILE A 44 -19.56 -1.63 -2.00
CA ILE A 44 -18.72 -2.39 -2.94
C ILE A 44 -17.58 -3.07 -2.22
N TRP A 45 -16.91 -2.35 -1.32
CA TRP A 45 -15.80 -2.87 -0.53
C TRP A 45 -16.21 -2.92 0.92
N LYS A 46 -15.60 -3.83 1.68
CA LYS A 46 -16.00 -4.01 3.06
C LYS A 46 -14.86 -3.78 4.05
N ASP A 47 -13.67 -4.25 3.73
CA ASP A 47 -12.59 -4.23 4.70
C ASP A 47 -11.26 -4.03 4.00
N TYR A 48 -10.25 -3.69 4.76
CA TYR A 48 -8.91 -3.55 4.22
C TYR A 48 -7.87 -4.02 5.24
N SER A 49 -6.68 -4.28 4.76
CA SER A 49 -5.52 -4.50 5.60
C SER A 49 -4.33 -3.77 5.01
N LEU A 50 -3.38 -3.47 5.86
CA LEU A 50 -2.18 -2.74 5.47
C LEU A 50 -0.97 -3.53 5.94
N ASP A 51 -0.06 -3.78 5.00
CA ASP A 51 1.13 -4.56 5.25
C ASP A 51 2.34 -3.82 4.73
N CYS A 52 3.42 -3.84 5.49
CA CYS A 52 4.64 -3.15 5.10
C CYS A 52 5.83 -4.07 5.32
N ASN A 53 6.68 -4.17 4.31
CA ASN A 53 7.88 -4.97 4.42
C ASN A 53 9.04 -4.24 3.74
N HIS A 54 10.18 -4.92 3.59
CA HIS A 54 11.39 -4.29 3.04
C HIS A 54 11.23 -3.88 1.59
N ASN A 55 10.35 -4.53 0.87
CA ASN A 55 10.23 -4.33 -0.58
C ASN A 55 9.01 -3.50 -0.96
N SER A 56 7.96 -3.53 -0.15
CA SER A 56 6.72 -2.91 -0.56
C SER A 56 5.80 -2.60 0.61
N ALA A 57 4.87 -1.70 0.38
CA ALA A 57 3.73 -1.46 1.23
C ALA A 57 2.51 -1.91 0.44
N ILE A 58 1.60 -2.63 1.09
CA ILE A 58 0.46 -3.25 0.42
C ILE A 58 -0.83 -2.88 1.14
N PHE A 59 -1.74 -2.29 0.38
CA PHE A 59 -3.08 -1.99 0.85
C PHE A 59 -4.02 -2.98 0.18
N SER A 60 -4.54 -3.92 0.97
CA SER A 60 -5.39 -4.99 0.46
C SER A 60 -6.85 -4.67 0.76
N ILE A 61 -7.70 -4.87 -0.23
CA ILE A 61 -9.11 -4.51 -0.15
C ILE A 61 -9.93 -5.79 -0.25
N TYR A 62 -10.91 -5.93 0.64
CA TYR A 62 -11.72 -7.12 0.75
C TYR A 62 -13.19 -6.82 0.53
N LYS A 63 -13.85 -7.74 -0.11
CA LYS A 63 -15.29 -7.70 -0.28
C LYS A 63 -15.97 -8.35 0.92
N SER A 64 -15.27 -9.28 1.56
CA SER A 64 -15.74 -9.99 2.74
C SER A 64 -14.55 -10.22 3.66
N SER A 65 -14.83 -10.25 4.96
CA SER A 65 -13.77 -10.44 5.96
C SER A 65 -13.08 -11.80 5.87
N PHE A 66 -13.71 -12.76 5.21
CA PHE A 66 -13.18 -14.12 5.17
C PHE A 66 -12.66 -14.52 3.81
N GLU A 67 -12.64 -13.61 2.87
CA GLU A 67 -12.19 -13.93 1.52
C GLU A 67 -10.81 -13.36 1.26
N ARG A 68 -10.23 -13.76 0.15
CA ARG A 68 -9.00 -13.17 -0.31
C ARG A 68 -9.25 -11.73 -0.72
N ALA A 69 -8.20 -10.94 -0.73
CA ALA A 69 -8.30 -9.58 -1.23
C ALA A 69 -8.79 -9.58 -2.67
N VAL A 70 -9.78 -8.75 -2.96
CA VAL A 70 -10.25 -8.60 -4.33
C VAL A 70 -9.34 -7.68 -5.12
N LEU A 71 -8.60 -6.83 -4.42
CA LEU A 71 -7.76 -5.84 -5.05
C LEU A 71 -6.64 -5.49 -4.09
N GLU A 72 -5.43 -5.29 -4.62
CA GLU A 72 -4.31 -4.83 -3.81
C GLU A 72 -3.65 -3.65 -4.49
N ILE A 73 -3.30 -2.65 -3.70
CA ILE A 73 -2.53 -1.52 -4.17
C ILE A 73 -1.16 -1.62 -3.52
N HIS A 74 -0.13 -1.71 -4.34
CA HIS A 74 1.24 -1.88 -3.87
C HIS A 74 2.05 -0.62 -4.14
N LYS A 75 2.88 -0.25 -3.17
CA LYS A 75 3.96 0.69 -3.37
C LYS A 75 5.23 -0.12 -3.30
N LYS A 76 5.88 -0.30 -4.43
CA LYS A 76 7.03 -1.20 -4.54
C LYS A 76 8.31 -0.41 -4.71
N LYS A 77 9.34 -0.80 -3.99
CA LYS A 77 10.66 -0.19 -4.12
C LYS A 77 11.32 -0.69 -5.40
N VAL A 78 11.79 0.25 -6.20
CA VAL A 78 12.54 -0.06 -7.41
C VAL A 78 13.87 0.67 -7.36
N SER A 79 14.74 0.43 -8.35
CA SER A 79 16.11 0.93 -8.29
C SER A 79 16.22 2.44 -8.14
N ASN A 80 15.29 3.19 -8.70
CA ASN A 80 15.35 4.66 -8.61
C ASN A 80 14.06 5.25 -8.06
N GLY A 81 13.56 4.67 -6.97
CA GLY A 81 12.39 5.22 -6.29
C GLY A 81 11.34 4.16 -6.02
N PHE A 82 10.10 4.52 -6.30
CA PHE A 82 8.97 3.65 -6.03
C PHE A 82 8.07 3.55 -7.24
N GLU A 83 7.37 2.44 -7.32
CA GLU A 83 6.39 2.20 -8.37
C GLU A 83 5.13 1.71 -7.69
N PHE A 84 3.98 2.17 -8.19
CA PHE A 84 2.69 1.75 -7.66
C PHE A 84 2.04 0.77 -8.61
N LEU A 85 1.38 -0.25 -8.05
CA LEU A 85 0.78 -1.30 -8.85
C LEU A 85 -0.61 -1.61 -8.32
N ILE A 86 -1.47 -2.06 -9.23
CA ILE A 86 -2.74 -2.67 -8.85
C ILE A 86 -2.64 -4.15 -9.19
N ILE A 87 -2.95 -4.99 -8.20
CA ILE A 87 -2.94 -6.43 -8.38
C ILE A 87 -4.36 -6.93 -8.13
N LYS A 88 -4.86 -7.71 -9.07
CA LYS A 88 -6.16 -8.34 -8.97
C LYS A 88 -6.03 -9.79 -9.34
N ASN A 89 -6.52 -10.67 -8.48
CA ASN A 89 -6.41 -12.13 -8.68
C ASN A 89 -4.97 -12.54 -8.95
N LYS A 90 -4.05 -11.98 -8.15
CA LYS A 90 -2.62 -12.29 -8.21
C LYS A 90 -1.95 -11.86 -9.51
N LYS A 91 -2.61 -11.01 -10.29
CA LYS A 91 -2.04 -10.51 -11.54
C LYS A 91 -1.92 -9.00 -11.46
N ILE A 92 -0.80 -8.49 -11.99
CA ILE A 92 -0.59 -7.05 -12.08
C ILE A 92 -1.43 -6.54 -13.24
N ILE A 93 -2.37 -5.65 -12.94
CA ILE A 93 -3.24 -5.12 -14.00
C ILE A 93 -2.89 -3.69 -14.37
N TYR A 94 -2.06 -3.02 -13.58
CA TYR A 94 -1.64 -1.67 -13.91
C TYR A 94 -0.44 -1.27 -13.07
N THR A 95 0.48 -0.52 -13.65
CA THR A 95 1.62 0.02 -12.92
C THR A 95 1.84 1.46 -13.33
N SER A 96 2.35 2.27 -12.41
CA SER A 96 2.72 3.64 -12.69
C SER A 96 3.59 4.17 -11.56
N LYS A 97 4.42 5.14 -11.85
CA LYS A 97 5.16 5.84 -10.81
C LYS A 97 4.32 6.93 -10.16
N ASP A 98 3.15 7.17 -10.70
CA ASP A 98 2.23 8.20 -10.22
C ASP A 98 1.02 7.52 -9.58
N LEU A 99 0.89 7.65 -8.27
CA LEU A 99 -0.20 7.01 -7.53
C LEU A 99 -1.56 7.49 -8.01
N SER A 100 -1.68 8.76 -8.38
CA SER A 100 -2.97 9.28 -8.81
C SER A 100 -3.47 8.56 -10.06
N LYS A 101 -2.56 8.17 -10.95
CA LYS A 101 -2.95 7.40 -12.13
C LYS A 101 -3.41 6.00 -11.76
N VAL A 102 -2.73 5.39 -10.79
CA VAL A 102 -3.11 4.07 -10.30
C VAL A 102 -4.50 4.13 -9.68
N LEU A 103 -4.77 5.13 -8.86
CA LEU A 103 -6.06 5.27 -8.21
C LEU A 103 -7.17 5.54 -9.23
N LEU A 104 -6.86 6.28 -10.27
CA LEU A 104 -7.84 6.50 -11.33
C LEU A 104 -8.21 5.19 -12.01
N GLN A 105 -7.24 4.32 -12.23
CA GLN A 105 -7.51 3.01 -12.81
C GLN A 105 -8.37 2.16 -11.88
N THR A 106 -8.21 2.33 -10.58
CA THR A 106 -9.04 1.62 -9.61
C THR A 106 -10.51 1.92 -9.82
N GLU A 107 -10.84 3.15 -10.17
CA GLU A 107 -12.22 3.54 -10.42
C GLU A 107 -12.78 2.92 -11.69
N LYS A 108 -11.93 2.50 -12.60
CA LYS A 108 -12.34 1.90 -13.86
C LYS A 108 -12.55 0.40 -13.80
N ILE A 109 -12.11 -0.23 -12.71
CA ILE A 109 -12.25 -1.66 -12.56
C ILE A 109 -13.73 -1.96 -12.31
N PRO A 110 -14.29 -2.97 -12.98
CA PRO A 110 -15.70 -3.31 -12.76
C PRO A 110 -15.98 -3.53 -11.28
N LYS A 111 -17.03 -2.90 -10.79
CA LYS A 111 -17.38 -2.97 -9.37
C LYS A 111 -18.26 -4.16 -9.06
N ILE A 112 -19.00 -4.61 -10.02
CA ILE A 112 -19.87 -5.77 -9.83
C ILE A 112 -19.05 -7.00 -10.09
N ILE A 113 -18.84 -7.75 -9.05
CA ILE A 113 -17.99 -8.93 -9.13
C ILE A 113 -18.79 -10.10 -8.63
N ASN A 114 -18.87 -11.07 -9.43
CA ASN A 114 -19.66 -12.26 -9.08
C ASN A 114 -18.81 -13.38 -8.62
#